data_c7dc1bcdee71c43651a642389bdf42b9
#
_entry.id   c7dc1bcdee71c43651a642389bdf42b9
#
_cell.length_a   1.000
_cell.length_b   1.000
_cell.length_c   1.000
_cell.angle_alpha   90.00
_cell.angle_beta   90.00
_cell.angle_gamma   90.00
#
_symmetry.space_group_name_H-M   'P 1'
#
loop_
_entity.id
_entity.type
_entity.pdbx_description
1 polymer ?
#
loop_
_entity_poly.entity_id
_entity_poly.type
_entity_poly.pdbx_seq_one_letter_code
_entity_poly.pdbx_strand_id
1 'polypeptide(L)'
;MSSSIILPPGQMPVAPGTNPDMAFFDDLNSEVGDKGFLVTSTEDLFNWARTGSLWWMTFGLACCAVEMIHVNMPRYDMERFGAAPRASPRQSDVMIVAGTLCNKMAPALRRVYDQMSNPKYVISMGSCANGGGYYHYSYSVVRGCDRIVPVDIYVPGCPPTAEALLYGVMQLQRKIRRTGTIER
;
A
#
# COMPACT_ATOMS: atom_id res chain seq x y z
N MET A 1 9.61 -29.03 17.79
CA MET A 1 8.41 -29.46 18.56
C MET A 1 7.42 -28.32 18.45
N SER A 2 6.46 -28.45 17.56
CA SER A 2 5.41 -27.44 17.30
C SER A 2 4.29 -27.66 18.31
N SER A 3 4.15 -26.74 19.27
CA SER A 3 2.99 -26.73 20.18
C SER A 3 1.80 -26.18 19.45
N SER A 4 0.90 -27.07 19.02
CA SER A 4 -0.42 -26.71 18.51
C SER A 4 -1.24 -26.12 19.67
N ILE A 5 -1.47 -24.82 19.62
CA ILE A 5 -2.39 -24.12 20.53
C ILE A 5 -3.80 -24.57 20.15
N ILE A 6 -4.43 -25.35 21.00
CA ILE A 6 -5.84 -25.76 20.88
C ILE A 6 -6.67 -24.57 21.38
N LEU A 7 -7.30 -23.84 20.44
CA LEU A 7 -8.25 -22.79 20.75
C LEU A 7 -9.62 -23.38 21.14
N PRO A 8 -10.34 -22.76 22.07
CA PRO A 8 -11.69 -23.18 22.43
C PRO A 8 -12.65 -23.05 21.22
N PRO A 9 -13.70 -23.90 21.13
CA PRO A 9 -14.62 -23.91 20.00
C PRO A 9 -15.37 -22.57 19.93
N GLY A 10 -15.16 -21.86 18.80
CA GLY A 10 -15.78 -20.56 18.52
C GLY A 10 -14.81 -19.42 18.28
N GLN A 11 -13.54 -19.58 18.59
CA GLN A 11 -12.52 -18.57 18.25
C GLN A 11 -11.81 -18.93 16.95
N MET A 12 -11.96 -18.09 15.93
CA MET A 12 -11.11 -18.19 14.74
C MET A 12 -9.68 -17.85 15.11
N PRO A 13 -8.67 -18.56 14.54
CA PRO A 13 -7.27 -18.20 14.77
C PRO A 13 -7.03 -16.77 14.27
N VAL A 14 -6.57 -15.93 15.17
CA VAL A 14 -6.14 -14.56 14.86
C VAL A 14 -5.00 -14.65 13.87
N ALA A 15 -5.14 -14.07 12.69
CA ALA A 15 -4.08 -14.07 11.69
C ALA A 15 -2.82 -13.39 12.25
N PRO A 16 -1.61 -13.95 12.01
CA PRO A 16 -0.37 -13.36 12.51
C PRO A 16 -0.24 -11.92 11.98
N GLY A 17 -0.13 -10.95 12.88
CA GLY A 17 -0.07 -9.52 12.57
C GLY A 17 -1.33 -8.71 12.92
N THR A 18 -2.34 -9.29 13.54
CA THR A 18 -3.44 -8.54 14.16
C THR A 18 -3.01 -8.05 15.54
N ASN A 19 -3.21 -6.76 15.79
CA ASN A 19 -2.97 -6.15 17.09
C ASN A 19 -3.80 -6.90 18.16
N PRO A 20 -3.20 -7.39 19.26
CA PRO A 20 -3.95 -8.09 20.32
C PRO A 20 -5.04 -7.20 20.95
N ASP A 21 -4.87 -5.90 20.88
CA ASP A 21 -5.84 -4.92 21.40
C ASP A 21 -7.15 -4.89 20.59
N MET A 22 -7.13 -5.32 19.31
CA MET A 22 -8.35 -5.36 18.49
C MET A 22 -9.43 -6.30 19.06
N ALA A 23 -9.04 -7.46 19.56
CA ALA A 23 -9.98 -8.42 20.14
C ALA A 23 -10.66 -7.87 21.40
N PHE A 24 -9.92 -7.14 22.22
CA PHE A 24 -10.45 -6.47 23.41
C PHE A 24 -11.47 -5.38 23.05
N PHE A 25 -11.20 -4.58 22.02
CA PHE A 25 -12.13 -3.54 21.56
C PHE A 25 -13.35 -4.12 20.86
N ASP A 26 -13.23 -5.25 20.17
CA ASP A 26 -14.36 -5.95 19.56
C ASP A 26 -15.32 -6.49 20.64
N ASP A 27 -14.81 -7.05 21.73
CA ASP A 27 -15.59 -7.48 22.88
C ASP A 27 -16.30 -6.31 23.55
N LEU A 28 -15.60 -5.22 23.81
CA LEU A 28 -16.19 -3.99 24.35
C LEU A 28 -17.29 -3.42 23.44
N ASN A 29 -17.08 -3.43 22.15
CA ASN A 29 -18.05 -2.93 21.18
C ASN A 29 -19.30 -3.83 21.11
N SER A 30 -19.17 -5.13 21.37
CA SER A 30 -20.31 -6.05 21.44
C SER A 30 -21.21 -5.75 22.63
N GLU A 31 -20.65 -5.30 23.76
CA GLU A 31 -21.40 -4.96 24.98
C GLU A 31 -22.00 -3.54 24.93
N VAL A 32 -21.32 -2.60 24.26
CA VAL A 32 -21.66 -1.17 24.26
C VAL A 32 -22.38 -0.74 22.98
N GLY A 33 -22.32 -1.56 21.94
CA GLY A 33 -22.90 -1.29 20.62
C GLY A 33 -24.40 -0.99 20.66
N ASP A 34 -25.14 -1.66 21.53
CA ASP A 34 -26.58 -1.44 21.76
C ASP A 34 -26.88 -0.05 22.35
N LYS A 35 -25.88 0.64 22.92
CA LYS A 35 -26.00 1.98 23.49
C LYS A 35 -25.60 3.10 22.51
N GLY A 36 -25.25 2.74 21.27
CA GLY A 36 -24.86 3.71 20.24
C GLY A 36 -23.45 4.29 20.37
N PHE A 37 -22.58 3.68 21.18
CA PHE A 37 -21.17 4.08 21.32
C PHE A 37 -20.25 3.07 20.65
N LEU A 38 -19.17 3.54 20.06
CA LEU A 38 -18.11 2.73 19.48
C LEU A 38 -16.80 3.05 20.22
N VAL A 39 -16.22 2.03 20.85
CA VAL A 39 -14.93 2.14 21.52
C VAL A 39 -13.85 1.65 20.56
N THR A 40 -12.84 2.48 20.29
CA THR A 40 -11.72 2.13 19.43
C THR A 40 -10.41 2.65 20.00
N SER A 41 -9.31 2.03 19.64
CA SER A 41 -7.99 2.53 20.01
C SER A 41 -7.65 3.78 19.18
N THR A 42 -6.79 4.64 19.72
CA THR A 42 -6.30 5.81 19.00
C THR A 42 -5.54 5.43 17.75
N GLU A 43 -4.81 4.31 17.76
CA GLU A 43 -4.09 3.78 16.60
C GLU A 43 -5.04 3.36 15.49
N ASP A 44 -6.13 2.69 15.82
CA ASP A 44 -7.14 2.27 14.84
C ASP A 44 -7.83 3.47 14.20
N LEU A 45 -8.10 4.52 14.99
CA LEU A 45 -8.66 5.77 14.48
C LEU A 45 -7.68 6.43 13.48
N PHE A 46 -6.39 6.51 13.82
CA PHE A 46 -5.37 7.03 12.89
C PHE A 46 -5.22 6.18 11.64
N ASN A 47 -5.22 4.86 11.77
CA ASN A 47 -5.12 3.95 10.63
C ASN A 47 -6.37 4.02 9.74
N TRP A 48 -7.54 4.16 10.33
CA TRP A 48 -8.78 4.40 9.60
C TRP A 48 -8.71 5.72 8.81
N ALA A 49 -8.29 6.81 9.44
CA ALA A 49 -8.12 8.11 8.79
C ALA A 49 -7.10 8.04 7.63
N ARG A 50 -5.95 7.39 7.84
CA ARG A 50 -4.92 7.20 6.81
C ARG A 50 -5.42 6.38 5.63
N THR A 51 -6.15 5.29 5.89
CA THR A 51 -6.69 4.45 4.81
C THR A 51 -7.78 5.14 3.99
N GLY A 52 -8.52 6.07 4.60
CA GLY A 52 -9.53 6.87 3.93
C GLY A 52 -8.97 8.08 3.17
N SER A 53 -7.69 8.42 3.35
CA SER A 53 -7.04 9.56 2.71
C SER A 53 -5.60 9.20 2.32
N LEU A 54 -5.46 8.34 1.31
CA LEU A 54 -4.17 7.95 0.73
C LEU A 54 -3.87 8.79 -0.50
N TRP A 55 -3.01 9.78 -0.36
CA TRP A 55 -2.57 10.58 -1.49
C TRP A 55 -1.36 9.93 -2.15
N TRP A 56 -1.51 9.57 -3.40
CA TRP A 56 -0.46 8.87 -4.14
C TRP A 56 0.29 9.77 -5.09
N MET A 57 1.60 9.59 -5.13
CA MET A 57 2.48 10.31 -6.01
C MET A 57 2.52 9.68 -7.39
N THR A 58 2.35 10.52 -8.41
CA THR A 58 2.44 10.14 -9.82
C THR A 58 3.90 10.01 -10.24
N PHE A 59 4.49 8.82 -10.12
CA PHE A 59 5.84 8.52 -10.60
C PHE A 59 5.78 7.60 -11.82
N GLY A 60 5.27 8.15 -12.92
CA GLY A 60 5.12 7.44 -14.19
C GLY A 60 6.41 7.46 -14.99
N LEU A 61 6.94 6.28 -15.33
CA LEU A 61 8.20 6.11 -16.06
C LEU A 61 8.02 5.57 -17.48
N ALA A 62 6.97 4.76 -17.70
CA ALA A 62 6.72 4.09 -18.98
C ALA A 62 5.24 3.73 -19.15
N CYS A 63 4.93 2.66 -19.90
CA CYS A 63 3.56 2.24 -20.24
C CYS A 63 2.65 2.00 -19.04
N CYS A 64 3.17 1.54 -17.89
CA CYS A 64 2.38 1.38 -16.66
C CYS A 64 1.78 2.71 -16.16
N ALA A 65 2.37 3.85 -16.52
CA ALA A 65 1.83 5.16 -16.19
C ALA A 65 0.45 5.40 -16.84
N VAL A 66 0.22 4.84 -18.02
CA VAL A 66 -1.09 4.97 -18.72
C VAL A 66 -2.18 4.25 -17.93
N GLU A 67 -1.91 3.03 -17.44
CA GLU A 67 -2.85 2.31 -16.59
C GLU A 67 -3.02 2.98 -15.21
N MET A 68 -1.96 3.58 -14.68
CA MET A 68 -2.05 4.40 -13.46
C MET A 68 -2.94 5.63 -13.66
N ILE A 69 -2.93 6.25 -14.84
CA ILE A 69 -3.86 7.34 -15.19
C ILE A 69 -5.27 6.76 -15.34
N HIS A 70 -5.40 5.61 -16.02
CA HIS A 70 -6.69 4.97 -16.30
C HIS A 70 -7.45 4.61 -15.00
N VAL A 71 -6.77 4.18 -13.95
CA VAL A 71 -7.41 3.85 -12.66
C VAL A 71 -8.07 5.07 -12.00
N ASN A 72 -7.61 6.28 -12.34
CA ASN A 72 -8.18 7.52 -11.82
C ASN A 72 -9.29 8.10 -12.71
N MET A 73 -9.54 7.48 -13.88
CA MET A 73 -10.62 7.90 -14.78
C MET A 73 -11.99 7.46 -14.25
N PRO A 74 -13.10 8.04 -14.78
CA PRO A 74 -14.46 7.84 -14.26
C PRO A 74 -14.90 6.38 -14.13
N ARG A 75 -14.35 5.46 -14.94
CA ARG A 75 -14.72 4.05 -14.90
C ARG A 75 -14.34 3.39 -13.55
N TYR A 76 -13.18 3.72 -13.01
CA TYR A 76 -12.65 3.12 -11.78
C TYR A 76 -12.72 4.07 -10.61
N ASP A 77 -12.48 5.35 -10.86
CA ASP A 77 -12.63 6.46 -9.93
C ASP A 77 -11.99 6.15 -8.56
N MET A 78 -10.65 6.06 -8.57
CA MET A 78 -9.89 5.72 -7.37
C MET A 78 -10.08 6.75 -6.24
N GLU A 79 -10.49 7.98 -6.56
CA GLU A 79 -10.74 9.02 -5.57
C GLU A 79 -11.88 8.65 -4.62
N ARG A 80 -12.91 7.92 -5.07
CA ARG A 80 -13.99 7.44 -4.20
C ARG A 80 -13.51 6.47 -3.11
N PHE A 81 -12.34 5.85 -3.29
CA PHE A 81 -11.69 5.00 -2.28
C PHE A 81 -10.75 5.80 -1.36
N GLY A 82 -10.75 7.12 -1.46
CA GLY A 82 -9.90 7.98 -0.67
C GLY A 82 -8.47 8.11 -1.18
N ALA A 83 -8.21 7.71 -2.42
CA ALA A 83 -6.87 7.75 -3.01
C ALA A 83 -6.80 8.73 -4.17
N ALA A 84 -6.26 9.93 -3.93
CA ALA A 84 -6.17 11.01 -4.89
C ALA A 84 -4.72 11.22 -5.38
N PRO A 85 -4.52 11.59 -6.67
CA PRO A 85 -3.19 11.86 -7.21
C PRO A 85 -2.62 13.18 -6.70
N ARG A 86 -1.33 13.18 -6.41
CA ARG A 86 -0.56 14.39 -6.07
C ARG A 86 0.75 14.42 -6.86
N ALA A 87 1.12 15.58 -7.36
CA ALA A 87 2.37 15.76 -8.10
C ALA A 87 3.58 16.02 -7.19
N SER A 88 3.35 16.52 -5.97
CA SER A 88 4.41 16.86 -5.03
C SER A 88 4.69 15.71 -4.07
N PRO A 89 5.95 15.28 -3.88
CA PRO A 89 6.31 14.24 -2.93
C PRO A 89 5.99 14.63 -1.47
N ARG A 90 6.03 15.90 -1.14
CA ARG A 90 5.73 16.39 0.21
C ARG A 90 4.25 16.33 0.58
N GLN A 91 3.39 16.18 -0.42
CA GLN A 91 1.93 16.06 -0.26
C GLN A 91 1.43 14.64 -0.51
N SER A 92 2.33 13.66 -0.61
CA SER A 92 1.98 12.29 -0.98
C SER A 92 2.41 11.32 0.11
N ASP A 93 1.54 10.34 0.37
CA ASP A 93 1.77 9.27 1.35
C ASP A 93 2.23 7.98 0.69
N VAL A 94 1.83 7.77 -0.57
CA VAL A 94 2.13 6.56 -1.35
C VAL A 94 2.87 6.94 -2.61
N MET A 95 3.98 6.25 -2.91
CA MET A 95 4.65 6.33 -4.20
C MET A 95 4.26 5.13 -5.06
N ILE A 96 3.74 5.37 -6.26
CA ILE A 96 3.50 4.33 -7.25
C ILE A 96 4.60 4.41 -8.30
N VAL A 97 5.50 3.42 -8.31
CA VAL A 97 6.56 3.32 -9.31
C VAL A 97 5.99 2.58 -10.52
N ALA A 98 5.61 3.32 -11.55
CA ALA A 98 4.89 2.81 -12.71
C ALA A 98 5.75 2.81 -13.97
N GLY A 99 6.51 1.75 -14.18
CA GLY A 99 7.28 1.54 -15.40
C GLY A 99 8.73 1.14 -15.19
N THR A 100 9.51 1.22 -16.26
CA THR A 100 10.91 0.80 -16.29
C THR A 100 11.80 1.81 -15.58
N LEU A 101 12.50 1.36 -14.54
CA LEU A 101 13.45 2.19 -13.81
C LEU A 101 14.84 2.06 -14.45
N CYS A 102 15.31 3.14 -15.07
CA CYS A 102 16.67 3.22 -15.61
C CYS A 102 17.70 3.63 -14.55
N ASN A 103 18.95 3.21 -14.74
CA ASN A 103 20.06 3.56 -13.83
C ASN A 103 20.22 5.07 -13.64
N LYS A 104 20.00 5.87 -14.68
CA LYS A 104 20.03 7.34 -14.60
C LYS A 104 18.88 7.95 -13.81
N MET A 105 17.72 7.25 -13.77
CA MET A 105 16.54 7.69 -13.02
C MET A 105 16.55 7.21 -11.56
N ALA A 106 17.30 6.18 -11.23
CA ALA A 106 17.35 5.61 -9.89
C ALA A 106 17.73 6.64 -8.80
N PRO A 107 18.71 7.53 -8.98
CA PRO A 107 19.00 8.59 -8.01
C PRO A 107 17.85 9.59 -7.84
N ALA A 108 17.09 9.87 -8.91
CA ALA A 108 15.92 10.73 -8.85
C ALA A 108 14.78 10.06 -8.05
N LEU A 109 14.52 8.77 -8.29
CA LEU A 109 13.56 7.98 -7.52
C LEU A 109 13.89 8.03 -6.02
N ARG A 110 15.14 7.78 -5.66
CA ARG A 110 15.57 7.82 -4.25
C ARG A 110 15.38 9.21 -3.64
N ARG A 111 15.76 10.27 -4.35
CA ARG A 111 15.60 11.64 -3.88
C ARG A 111 14.13 12.00 -3.64
N VAL A 112 13.25 11.60 -4.55
CA VAL A 112 11.82 11.83 -4.42
C VAL A 112 11.24 11.04 -3.23
N TYR A 113 11.66 9.79 -3.06
CA TYR A 113 11.27 8.99 -1.90
C TYR A 113 11.69 9.63 -0.57
N ASP A 114 12.91 10.16 -0.50
CA ASP A 114 13.42 10.82 0.71
C ASP A 114 12.68 12.13 1.02
N GLN A 115 12.11 12.78 0.01
CA GLN A 115 11.30 13.99 0.16
C GLN A 115 9.86 13.75 0.62
N MET A 116 9.38 12.50 0.57
CA MET A 116 8.04 12.16 1.08
C MET A 116 8.00 12.22 2.59
N SER A 117 6.86 12.65 3.13
CA SER A 117 6.60 12.67 4.57
C SER A 117 6.44 11.24 5.12
N ASN A 118 6.73 11.06 6.39
CA ASN A 118 6.44 9.80 7.09
C ASN A 118 5.02 9.84 7.69
N PRO A 119 4.29 8.72 7.73
CA PRO A 119 4.61 7.41 7.14
C PRO A 119 4.44 7.41 5.62
N LYS A 120 5.32 6.71 4.92
CA LYS A 120 5.32 6.61 3.46
C LYS A 120 5.32 5.16 3.01
N TYR A 121 4.63 4.89 1.90
CA TYR A 121 4.45 3.56 1.34
C TYR A 121 4.84 3.53 -0.13
N VAL A 122 5.28 2.37 -0.63
CA VAL A 122 5.68 2.20 -2.03
C VAL A 122 4.95 1.03 -2.66
N ILE A 123 4.30 1.29 -3.79
CA ILE A 123 3.73 0.27 -4.67
C ILE A 123 4.60 0.15 -5.91
N SER A 124 5.14 -1.04 -6.14
CA SER A 124 5.85 -1.37 -7.36
C SER A 124 4.87 -1.91 -8.39
N MET A 125 4.63 -1.15 -9.48
CA MET A 125 3.65 -1.47 -10.50
C MET A 125 4.30 -1.98 -11.77
N GLY A 126 3.95 -3.21 -12.13
CA GLY A 126 4.35 -3.87 -13.35
C GLY A 126 5.69 -4.59 -13.27
N SER A 127 5.90 -5.50 -14.21
CA SER A 127 7.08 -6.38 -14.24
C SER A 127 8.41 -5.61 -14.31
N CYS A 128 8.43 -4.47 -14.98
CA CYS A 128 9.64 -3.64 -15.10
C CYS A 128 10.07 -3.06 -13.75
N ALA A 129 9.14 -2.50 -12.98
CA ALA A 129 9.43 -1.99 -11.64
C ALA A 129 9.73 -3.12 -10.65
N ASN A 130 9.04 -4.27 -10.77
CA ASN A 130 9.20 -5.40 -9.87
C ASN A 130 10.58 -6.09 -10.00
N GLY A 131 11.09 -6.25 -11.21
CA GLY A 131 12.34 -6.98 -11.41
C GLY A 131 13.05 -6.73 -12.75
N GLY A 132 12.75 -5.60 -13.40
CA GLY A 132 13.31 -5.29 -14.73
C GLY A 132 12.46 -5.82 -15.90
N GLY A 133 11.58 -6.78 -15.66
CA GLY A 133 10.63 -7.32 -16.64
C GLY A 133 11.26 -7.77 -17.93
N TYR A 134 10.72 -7.32 -19.06
CA TYR A 134 11.23 -7.60 -20.39
C TYR A 134 12.68 -7.11 -20.62
N TYR A 135 13.08 -6.05 -19.89
CA TYR A 135 14.40 -5.41 -20.00
C TYR A 135 15.37 -5.84 -18.89
N HIS A 136 15.13 -6.97 -18.25
CA HIS A 136 15.93 -7.45 -17.10
C HIS A 136 17.43 -7.51 -17.38
N TYR A 137 17.82 -7.93 -18.58
CA TYR A 137 19.22 -8.07 -18.97
C TYR A 137 19.83 -6.82 -19.64
N SER A 138 19.05 -5.73 -19.73
CA SER A 138 19.57 -4.47 -20.26
C SER A 138 20.60 -3.85 -19.31
N TYR A 139 21.66 -3.30 -19.89
CA TYR A 139 22.71 -2.61 -19.12
C TYR A 139 22.23 -1.29 -18.46
N SER A 140 21.13 -0.73 -18.96
CA SER A 140 20.61 0.58 -18.52
C SER A 140 19.50 0.50 -17.50
N VAL A 141 18.97 -0.69 -17.22
CA VAL A 141 17.78 -0.90 -16.39
C VAL A 141 18.14 -1.48 -15.03
N VAL A 142 17.52 -0.91 -13.98
CA VAL A 142 17.60 -1.43 -12.62
C VAL A 142 16.68 -2.65 -12.49
N ARG A 143 17.22 -3.75 -11.98
CA ARG A 143 16.53 -5.02 -11.82
C ARG A 143 15.67 -5.04 -10.55
N GLY A 144 14.62 -4.21 -10.54
CA GLY A 144 13.71 -4.02 -9.43
C GLY A 144 13.92 -2.71 -8.68
N CYS A 145 12.84 -1.98 -8.42
CA CYS A 145 12.90 -0.73 -7.67
C CYS A 145 13.14 -0.95 -6.16
N ASP A 146 12.92 -2.19 -5.67
CA ASP A 146 13.22 -2.63 -4.32
C ASP A 146 14.70 -2.53 -3.92
N ARG A 147 15.59 -2.48 -4.91
CA ARG A 147 17.02 -2.21 -4.69
C ARG A 147 17.32 -0.77 -4.30
N ILE A 148 16.39 0.15 -4.57
CA ILE A 148 16.57 1.58 -4.34
C ILE A 148 15.70 2.07 -3.18
N VAL A 149 14.43 1.61 -3.12
CA VAL A 149 13.44 2.00 -2.10
C VAL A 149 12.73 0.75 -1.56
N PRO A 150 12.34 0.73 -0.28
CA PRO A 150 11.56 -0.39 0.25
C PRO A 150 10.18 -0.44 -0.41
N VAL A 151 9.76 -1.62 -0.84
CA VAL A 151 8.48 -1.84 -1.51
C VAL A 151 7.51 -2.54 -0.56
N ASP A 152 6.28 -2.04 -0.48
CA ASP A 152 5.22 -2.59 0.35
C ASP A 152 4.34 -3.59 -0.38
N ILE A 153 3.97 -3.25 -1.62
CA ILE A 153 3.07 -4.04 -2.46
C ILE A 153 3.66 -4.14 -3.86
N TYR A 154 3.62 -5.34 -4.43
CA TYR A 154 3.98 -5.62 -5.80
C TYR A 154 2.73 -5.91 -6.62
N VAL A 155 2.56 -5.21 -7.73
CA VAL A 155 1.47 -5.43 -8.68
C VAL A 155 2.06 -6.04 -9.95
N PRO A 156 1.80 -7.33 -10.26
CA PRO A 156 2.32 -7.98 -11.45
C PRO A 156 1.53 -7.60 -12.70
N GLY A 157 2.20 -7.65 -13.84
CA GLY A 157 1.61 -7.39 -15.17
C GLY A 157 2.56 -6.63 -16.07
N CYS A 158 2.24 -6.57 -17.39
CA CYS A 158 3.06 -5.82 -18.35
C CYS A 158 2.19 -5.25 -19.50
N PRO A 159 1.52 -4.11 -19.28
CA PRO A 159 1.22 -3.48 -17.99
C PRO A 159 0.16 -4.26 -17.21
N PRO A 160 0.08 -4.10 -15.87
CA PRO A 160 -1.06 -4.58 -15.11
C PRO A 160 -2.30 -3.77 -15.48
N THR A 161 -3.47 -4.39 -15.41
CA THR A 161 -4.75 -3.69 -15.63
C THR A 161 -5.02 -2.68 -14.51
N ALA A 162 -5.91 -1.71 -14.79
CA ALA A 162 -6.32 -0.73 -13.79
C ALA A 162 -6.95 -1.40 -12.56
N GLU A 163 -7.70 -2.51 -12.75
CA GLU A 163 -8.26 -3.31 -11.67
C GLU A 163 -7.18 -3.95 -10.79
N ALA A 164 -6.10 -4.43 -11.40
CA ALA A 164 -4.98 -5.01 -10.65
C ALA A 164 -4.28 -3.96 -9.77
N LEU A 165 -4.12 -2.74 -10.29
CA LEU A 165 -3.58 -1.62 -9.50
C LEU A 165 -4.54 -1.24 -8.38
N LEU A 166 -5.83 -1.10 -8.66
CA LEU A 166 -6.85 -0.81 -7.64
C LEU A 166 -6.86 -1.86 -6.53
N TYR A 167 -6.76 -3.14 -6.90
CA TYR A 167 -6.60 -4.22 -5.93
C TYR A 167 -5.32 -4.08 -5.09
N GLY A 168 -4.21 -3.67 -5.71
CA GLY A 168 -2.95 -3.38 -5.01
C GLY A 168 -3.11 -2.27 -3.96
N VAL A 169 -3.82 -1.20 -4.28
CA VAL A 169 -4.14 -0.11 -3.34
C VAL A 169 -5.01 -0.63 -2.18
N MET A 170 -6.03 -1.44 -2.47
CA MET A 170 -6.86 -2.06 -1.43
C MET A 170 -6.04 -2.99 -0.51
N GLN A 171 -5.06 -3.72 -1.05
CA GLN A 171 -4.14 -4.53 -0.24
C GLN A 171 -3.25 -3.65 0.64
N LEU A 172 -2.79 -2.51 0.14
CA LEU A 172 -2.04 -1.55 0.95
C LEU A 172 -2.91 -1.01 2.10
N GLN A 173 -4.17 -0.63 1.83
CA GLN A 173 -5.11 -0.19 2.87
C GLN A 173 -5.29 -1.28 3.95
N ARG A 174 -5.44 -2.55 3.55
CA ARG A 174 -5.52 -3.67 4.49
C ARG A 174 -4.24 -3.85 5.29
N LYS A 175 -3.07 -3.65 4.66
CA LYS A 175 -1.77 -3.70 5.35
C LYS A 175 -1.69 -2.61 6.41
N ILE A 176 -2.05 -1.38 6.09
CA ILE A 176 -2.03 -0.24 7.03
C ILE A 176 -2.92 -0.52 8.23
N ARG A 177 -4.14 -1.03 8.01
CA ARG A 177 -5.07 -1.36 9.12
C ARG A 177 -4.55 -2.45 10.04
N ARG A 178 -3.77 -3.41 9.52
CA ARG A 178 -3.25 -4.55 10.30
C ARG A 178 -1.96 -4.24 11.05
N THR A 179 -1.12 -3.37 10.51
CA THR A 179 0.23 -3.14 11.06
C THR A 179 0.25 -2.22 12.27
N GLY A 180 -0.81 -1.45 12.53
CA GLY A 180 -0.97 -0.65 13.75
C GLY A 180 0.23 0.25 14.08
N THR A 181 0.97 0.72 13.09
CA THR A 181 2.23 1.43 13.32
C THR A 181 2.06 2.93 13.14
N ILE A 182 2.16 3.66 14.23
CA ILE A 182 2.42 5.10 14.24
C ILE A 182 3.85 5.36 13.76
N GLU A 183 4.78 4.43 14.02
CA GLU A 183 6.19 4.50 13.63
C GLU A 183 6.51 3.49 12.54
N ARG A 184 7.08 4.01 11.41
CA ARG A 184 7.69 3.22 10.37
C ARG A 184 8.98 3.87 9.85
#